data_d3b5ddffafd220b19addcd0a36e03745
#
_entry.id   d3b5ddffafd220b19addcd0a36e03745
#
_cell.length_a   1.000
_cell.length_b   1.000
_cell.length_c   1.000
_cell.angle_alpha   90.00
_cell.angle_beta   90.00
_cell.angle_gamma   90.00
#
_symmetry.space_group_name_H-M   'P 1'
#
loop_
_entity.id
_entity.type
_entity.pdbx_description
1 polymer ?
#
loop_
_entity_poly.entity_id
_entity_poly.type
_entity_poly.pdbx_seq_one_letter_code
_entity_poly.pdbx_strand_id
1 'polypeptide(L)'
;AVRLRIDGIKSSSGNLFVRTYRASQSDWLKSKRYLSRLDASPRAGSMTVCIPVPRAGNYAIAVQHDVNGNRETDFSTDGAGMSNNPRIGKFLGIPRPPSVNKAGFAAGPGVTSVQITMRYPD
;
A
#
# COMPACT_ATOMS: atom_id res chain seq x y z
N ALA A 1 4.39 -3.56 15.83
CA ALA A 1 4.66 -3.97 14.45
C ALA A 1 3.37 -4.36 13.73
N VAL A 2 3.36 -4.23 12.42
CA VAL A 2 2.23 -4.63 11.58
C VAL A 2 2.67 -5.84 10.77
N ARG A 3 1.85 -6.91 10.83
CA ARG A 3 1.99 -8.06 9.93
C ARG A 3 1.06 -7.81 8.76
N LEU A 4 1.62 -7.50 7.60
CA LEU A 4 0.86 -7.17 6.41
C LEU A 4 0.84 -8.36 5.47
N ARG A 5 -0.37 -8.88 5.19
CA ARG A 5 -0.60 -9.87 4.15
C ARG A 5 -1.07 -9.14 2.89
N ILE A 6 -0.39 -9.38 1.78
CA ILE A 6 -0.72 -8.78 0.49
C ILE A 6 -1.18 -9.91 -0.42
N ASP A 7 -2.44 -9.83 -0.86
CA ASP A 7 -3.07 -10.82 -1.74
C ASP A 7 -3.31 -10.22 -3.13
N GLY A 8 -3.57 -11.09 -4.09
CA GLY A 8 -3.90 -10.67 -5.44
C GLY A 8 -2.75 -10.09 -6.23
N ILE A 9 -1.51 -10.45 -5.90
CA ILE A 9 -0.33 -9.99 -6.62
C ILE A 9 -0.30 -10.67 -7.98
N LYS A 10 -0.29 -9.87 -9.05
CA LYS A 10 -0.47 -10.34 -10.42
C LYS A 10 0.71 -11.15 -10.93
N SER A 11 1.93 -10.76 -10.58
CA SER A 11 3.14 -11.41 -11.09
C SER A 11 4.29 -11.21 -10.14
N SER A 12 5.40 -11.91 -10.42
CA SER A 12 6.65 -11.76 -9.67
C SER A 12 7.62 -10.78 -10.32
N SER A 13 7.18 -10.03 -11.34
CA SER A 13 8.05 -9.07 -12.04
C SER A 13 8.03 -7.71 -11.39
N GLY A 14 9.10 -6.94 -11.59
CA GLY A 14 9.21 -5.57 -11.12
C GLY A 14 9.52 -5.44 -9.65
N ASN A 15 8.96 -4.41 -9.04
CA ASN A 15 9.20 -4.08 -7.63
C ASN A 15 7.88 -3.89 -6.88
N LEU A 16 7.90 -4.15 -5.60
CA LEU A 16 6.77 -3.90 -4.72
C LEU A 16 7.20 -2.89 -3.67
N PHE A 17 6.50 -1.76 -3.61
CA PHE A 17 6.80 -0.69 -2.65
C PHE A 17 5.69 -0.61 -1.62
N VAL A 18 6.06 -0.72 -0.35
CA VAL A 18 5.12 -0.62 0.77
C VAL A 18 5.47 0.63 1.55
N ARG A 19 4.55 1.59 1.59
CA ARG A 19 4.74 2.84 2.32
C ARG A 19 3.75 2.93 3.45
N THR A 20 4.24 3.23 4.64
CA THR A 20 3.42 3.40 5.84
C THR A 20 3.38 4.87 6.23
N TYR A 21 2.18 5.37 6.46
CA TYR A 21 1.94 6.78 6.80
C TYR A 21 1.21 6.87 8.13
N ARG A 22 1.37 8.01 8.81
CA ARG A 22 0.41 8.38 9.85
C ARG A 22 -0.96 8.56 9.20
N ALA A 23 -2.03 8.24 9.94
CA ALA A 23 -3.39 8.43 9.45
C ALA A 23 -3.77 9.92 9.47
N SER A 24 -3.09 10.70 8.64
CA SER A 24 -3.25 12.15 8.54
C SER A 24 -3.36 12.53 7.07
N GLN A 25 -4.38 13.29 6.72
CA GLN A 25 -4.58 13.71 5.33
C GLN A 25 -3.43 14.58 4.83
N SER A 26 -2.75 15.29 5.70
CA SER A 26 -1.61 16.11 5.31
C SER A 26 -0.38 15.28 4.92
N ASP A 27 -0.29 14.03 5.40
CA ASP A 27 0.83 13.13 5.08
C ASP A 27 0.47 12.09 4.03
N TRP A 28 -0.81 11.69 3.98
CA TRP A 28 -1.28 10.58 3.18
C TRP A 28 -0.94 10.73 1.70
N LEU A 29 -0.19 9.76 1.19
CA LEU A 29 0.26 9.69 -0.21
C LEU A 29 1.14 10.86 -0.66
N LYS A 30 1.62 11.67 0.27
CA LYS A 30 2.53 12.77 -0.06
C LYS A 30 3.96 12.25 -0.17
N SER A 31 4.69 12.76 -1.15
CA SER A 31 6.09 12.41 -1.36
C SER A 31 6.92 12.73 -0.12
N LYS A 32 7.71 11.76 0.32
CA LYS A 32 8.61 11.89 1.48
C LYS A 32 7.91 12.14 2.83
N ARG A 33 6.60 11.91 2.90
CA ARG A 33 5.85 12.02 4.16
C ARG A 33 5.57 10.67 4.80
N TYR A 34 5.97 9.59 4.19
CA TYR A 34 5.82 8.26 4.78
C TYR A 34 6.76 8.10 5.99
N LEU A 35 6.31 7.31 6.96
CA LEU A 35 7.11 6.95 8.13
C LEU A 35 8.15 5.90 7.77
N SER A 36 7.78 4.96 6.92
CA SER A 36 8.69 3.92 6.47
C SER A 36 8.32 3.50 5.06
N ARG A 37 9.31 2.99 4.34
CA ARG A 37 9.15 2.42 3.02
C ARG A 37 9.89 1.09 2.98
N LEU A 38 9.19 0.07 2.52
CA LEU A 38 9.77 -1.24 2.29
C LEU A 38 9.73 -1.53 0.80
N ASP A 39 10.89 -1.83 0.22
CA ASP A 39 10.98 -2.28 -1.16
C ASP A 39 11.16 -3.80 -1.11
N ALA A 40 10.29 -4.52 -1.80
CA ALA A 40 10.31 -5.98 -1.78
C ALA A 40 10.21 -6.52 -3.19
N SER A 41 10.71 -7.75 -3.38
CA SER A 41 10.49 -8.47 -4.61
C SER A 41 9.09 -9.07 -4.58
N PRO A 42 8.25 -8.78 -5.58
CA PRO A 42 6.88 -9.29 -5.58
C PRO A 42 6.87 -10.79 -5.76
N ARG A 43 5.86 -11.41 -5.19
CA ARG A 43 5.60 -12.84 -5.33
C ARG A 43 4.18 -13.01 -5.84
N ALA A 44 4.02 -13.61 -7.00
CA ALA A 44 2.70 -13.82 -7.57
C ALA A 44 1.78 -14.56 -6.58
N GLY A 45 0.57 -14.09 -6.42
CA GLY A 45 -0.40 -14.62 -5.48
C GLY A 45 -0.41 -13.85 -4.19
N SER A 46 0.29 -14.31 -3.16
CA SER A 46 0.27 -13.71 -1.82
C SER A 46 1.66 -13.66 -1.21
N MET A 47 1.88 -12.66 -0.38
CA MET A 47 3.08 -12.58 0.45
C MET A 47 2.77 -11.84 1.75
N THR A 48 3.60 -12.06 2.76
CA THR A 48 3.48 -11.40 4.05
C THR A 48 4.77 -10.68 4.39
N VAL A 49 4.65 -9.43 4.83
CA VAL A 49 5.78 -8.64 5.29
C VAL A 49 5.51 -8.07 6.68
N CYS A 50 6.57 -7.83 7.45
CA CYS A 50 6.47 -7.19 8.75
C CYS A 50 6.92 -5.74 8.63
N ILE A 51 6.11 -4.84 9.16
CA ILE A 51 6.37 -3.40 9.06
C ILE A 51 6.48 -2.85 10.48
N PRO A 52 7.61 -2.23 10.83
CA PRO A 52 7.73 -1.58 12.12
C PRO A 52 6.91 -0.29 12.14
N VAL A 53 6.26 -0.03 13.26
CA VAL A 53 5.63 1.27 13.53
C VAL A 53 6.17 1.77 14.86
N PRO A 54 6.33 3.10 15.02
CA PRO A 54 7.03 3.65 16.20
C PRO A 54 6.28 3.41 17.52
N ARG A 55 4.96 3.29 17.48
CA ARG A 55 4.14 3.08 18.68
C ARG A 55 2.72 2.70 18.26
N ALA A 56 1.91 2.29 19.23
CA ALA A 56 0.48 2.12 19.01
C ALA A 56 -0.12 3.44 18.53
N GLY A 57 -1.02 3.38 17.57
CA GLY A 57 -1.64 4.57 17.00
C GLY A 57 -2.34 4.27 15.69
N ASN A 58 -2.71 5.33 14.99
CA ASN A 58 -3.45 5.22 13.73
C ASN A 58 -2.52 5.44 12.54
N TYR A 59 -2.58 4.51 11.59
CA TYR A 59 -1.71 4.50 10.42
C TYR A 59 -2.51 4.15 9.17
N ALA A 60 -1.89 4.35 8.02
CA ALA A 60 -2.43 3.92 6.74
C ALA A 60 -1.29 3.41 5.88
N ILE A 61 -1.53 2.36 5.10
CA ILE A 61 -0.52 1.73 4.26
C ILE A 61 -0.95 1.75 2.81
N ALA A 62 -0.03 2.12 1.93
CA ALA A 62 -0.21 2.05 0.49
C ALA A 62 0.84 1.11 -0.11
N VAL A 63 0.41 0.23 -1.00
CA VAL A 63 1.28 -0.69 -1.72
C VAL A 63 1.19 -0.37 -3.21
N GLN A 64 2.33 -0.26 -3.86
CA GLN A 64 2.43 -0.09 -5.30
C GLN A 64 3.21 -1.26 -5.88
N HIS A 65 2.66 -1.89 -6.91
CA HIS A 65 3.36 -2.91 -7.68
C HIS A 65 3.83 -2.28 -8.98
N ASP A 66 5.11 -1.95 -9.04
CA ASP A 66 5.77 -1.40 -10.23
C ASP A 66 6.13 -2.57 -11.14
N VAL A 67 5.20 -2.98 -11.97
CA VAL A 67 5.29 -4.23 -12.74
C VAL A 67 6.44 -4.23 -13.73
N ASN A 68 6.70 -3.10 -14.38
CA ASN A 68 7.75 -3.01 -15.39
C ASN A 68 9.12 -2.61 -14.82
N GLY A 69 9.20 -2.35 -13.51
CA GLY A 69 10.47 -2.06 -12.83
C GLY A 69 11.08 -0.71 -13.16
N ASN A 70 10.32 0.22 -13.73
CA ASN A 70 10.85 1.53 -14.12
C ASN A 70 10.89 2.54 -12.98
N ARG A 71 10.38 2.19 -11.80
CA ARG A 71 10.27 3.03 -10.59
C ARG A 71 9.39 4.26 -10.76
N GLU A 72 8.55 4.28 -11.78
CA GLU A 72 7.55 5.32 -12.01
C GLU A 72 6.17 4.72 -11.92
N THR A 73 5.18 5.55 -11.61
CA THR A 73 3.79 5.11 -11.61
C THR A 73 3.30 5.02 -13.05
N ASP A 74 2.87 3.84 -13.45
CA ASP A 74 2.35 3.58 -14.78
C ASP A 74 0.90 3.14 -14.66
N PHE A 75 -0.04 4.01 -15.02
CA PHE A 75 -1.46 3.77 -14.82
C PHE A 75 -2.01 2.63 -15.68
N SER A 76 -1.28 2.18 -16.69
CA SER A 76 -1.73 1.10 -17.56
C SER A 76 -1.26 -0.28 -17.11
N THR A 77 -0.20 -0.37 -16.30
CA THR A 77 0.41 -1.65 -15.92
C THR A 77 0.53 -1.85 -14.42
N ASP A 78 0.74 -0.77 -13.66
CA ASP A 78 1.04 -0.87 -12.23
C ASP A 78 -0.20 -1.22 -11.41
N GLY A 79 0.02 -1.96 -10.33
CA GLY A 79 -1.02 -2.28 -9.37
C GLY A 79 -0.94 -1.42 -8.12
N ALA A 80 -2.03 -1.33 -7.40
CA ALA A 80 -2.12 -0.59 -6.15
C ALA A 80 -3.03 -1.29 -5.16
N GLY A 81 -2.72 -1.13 -3.88
CA GLY A 81 -3.56 -1.59 -2.78
C GLY A 81 -3.35 -0.69 -1.57
N MET A 82 -4.36 -0.63 -0.72
CA MET A 82 -4.31 0.22 0.47
C MET A 82 -4.96 -0.51 1.62
N SER A 83 -4.51 -0.18 2.84
CA SER A 83 -5.11 -0.74 4.06
C SER A 83 -6.62 -0.46 4.09
N ASN A 84 -7.40 -1.38 4.65
CA ASN A 84 -8.86 -1.44 4.63
C ASN A 84 -9.47 -1.68 3.24
N ASN A 85 -8.66 -1.89 2.22
CA ASN A 85 -9.11 -2.18 0.85
C ASN A 85 -10.18 -1.20 0.34
N PRO A 86 -9.95 0.11 0.43
CA PRO A 86 -10.93 1.07 -0.05
C PRO A 86 -11.03 1.01 -1.57
N ARG A 87 -12.16 1.43 -2.09
CA ARG A 87 -12.36 1.52 -3.52
C ARG A 87 -11.50 2.64 -4.10
N ILE A 88 -10.70 2.32 -5.10
CA ILE A 88 -9.89 3.30 -5.81
C ILE A 88 -10.70 3.75 -7.03
N GLY A 89 -11.17 4.99 -7.00
CA GLY A 89 -11.95 5.55 -8.09
C GLY A 89 -11.10 6.07 -9.23
N LYS A 90 -11.75 6.48 -10.31
CA LYS A 90 -11.09 7.08 -11.47
C LYS A 90 -11.84 8.33 -11.90
N PHE A 91 -11.12 9.30 -12.42
CA PHE A 91 -11.69 10.48 -13.07
C PHE A 91 -10.92 10.71 -14.37
N LEU A 92 -11.64 10.65 -15.49
CA LEU A 92 -11.05 10.77 -16.84
C LEU A 92 -9.90 9.76 -17.06
N GLY A 93 -10.08 8.54 -16.54
CA GLY A 93 -9.08 7.47 -16.67
C GLY A 93 -7.92 7.57 -15.70
N ILE A 94 -7.82 8.63 -14.92
CA ILE A 94 -6.75 8.83 -13.94
C ILE A 94 -7.21 8.31 -12.59
N PRO A 95 -6.44 7.42 -11.93
CA PRO A 95 -6.80 6.93 -10.59
C PRO A 95 -6.91 8.07 -9.59
N ARG A 96 -7.96 8.03 -8.78
CA ARG A 96 -8.18 8.98 -7.68
C ARG A 96 -8.03 8.22 -6.37
N PRO A 97 -6.99 8.52 -5.58
CA PRO A 97 -6.79 7.80 -4.32
C PRO A 97 -7.89 8.13 -3.32
N PRO A 98 -8.26 7.17 -2.46
CA PRO A 98 -9.20 7.43 -1.38
C PRO A 98 -8.58 8.36 -0.34
N SER A 99 -9.43 9.02 0.44
CA SER A 99 -8.96 9.80 1.58
C SER A 99 -8.36 8.89 2.65
N VAL A 100 -7.54 9.45 3.52
CA VAL A 100 -6.89 8.69 4.58
C VAL A 100 -7.89 8.02 5.52
N ASN A 101 -9.06 8.62 5.72
CA ASN A 101 -10.10 8.04 6.57
C ASN A 101 -10.55 6.66 6.10
N LYS A 102 -10.49 6.40 4.79
CA LYS A 102 -10.88 5.12 4.21
C LYS A 102 -9.78 4.07 4.26
N ALA A 103 -8.55 4.49 4.45
CA ALA A 103 -7.39 3.59 4.50
C ALA A 103 -6.82 3.42 5.91
N GLY A 104 -7.21 4.25 6.86
CA GLY A 104 -6.66 4.24 8.21
C GLY A 104 -7.05 3.01 9.02
N PHE A 105 -6.14 2.57 9.88
CA PHE A 105 -6.37 1.48 10.81
C PHE A 105 -5.65 1.78 12.13
N ALA A 106 -6.08 1.12 13.19
CA ALA A 106 -5.47 1.26 14.51
C ALA A 106 -4.47 0.13 14.72
N ALA A 107 -3.22 0.47 15.03
CA ALA A 107 -2.20 -0.47 15.43
C ALA A 107 -2.10 -0.50 16.95
N GLY A 108 -2.16 -1.69 17.53
CA GLY A 108 -2.01 -1.88 18.96
C GLY A 108 -0.53 -1.96 19.38
N PRO A 109 -0.27 -2.19 20.68
CA PRO A 109 1.11 -2.24 21.19
C PRO A 109 1.88 -3.50 20.77
N GLY A 110 1.17 -4.56 20.39
CA GLY A 110 1.80 -5.79 19.89
C GLY A 110 1.80 -5.86 18.37
N VAL A 111 1.57 -7.05 17.85
CA VAL A 111 1.46 -7.26 16.40
C VAL A 111 0.03 -7.04 15.96
N THR A 112 -0.17 -6.16 15.00
CA THR A 112 -1.46 -5.91 14.38
C THR A 112 -1.44 -6.52 12.98
N SER A 113 -2.44 -7.34 12.66
CA SER A 113 -2.56 -7.98 11.35
C SER A 113 -3.41 -7.12 10.43
N VAL A 114 -2.89 -6.85 9.23
CA VAL A 114 -3.58 -6.07 8.20
C VAL A 114 -3.51 -6.85 6.89
N GLN A 115 -4.59 -6.80 6.10
CA GLN A 115 -4.66 -7.47 4.81
C GLN A 115 -4.95 -6.43 3.73
N ILE A 116 -4.19 -6.52 2.62
CA ILE A 116 -4.38 -5.66 1.46
C ILE A 116 -4.54 -6.55 0.23
N THR A 117 -5.54 -6.26 -0.58
CA THR A 117 -5.75 -6.92 -1.87
C THR A 117 -5.32 -5.98 -2.98
N MET A 118 -4.37 -6.42 -3.80
CA MET A 118 -3.88 -5.64 -4.93
C MET A 118 -4.93 -5.53 -6.02
N ARG A 119 -5.00 -4.38 -6.66
CA ARG A 119 -5.88 -4.12 -7.80
C ARG A 119 -5.05 -3.61 -8.95
N TYR A 120 -5.36 -4.09 -10.15
CA TYR A 120 -4.62 -3.77 -11.38
C TYR A 120 -5.56 -3.19 -12.41
N PRO A 121 -5.04 -2.37 -13.33
CA PRO A 121 -5.88 -1.86 -14.43
C PRO A 121 -6.35 -3.01 -15.33
N ASP A 122 -7.52 -2.82 -15.91
CA ASP A 122 -8.12 -3.80 -16.83
C ASP A 122 -7.47 -3.76 -18.21
#